data_ff7d818a5300a1df238d483ee24b19a2
#
_entry.id   ff7d818a5300a1df238d483ee24b19a2
#
_cell.length_a   1.000
_cell.length_b   1.000
_cell.length_c   1.000
_cell.angle_alpha   90.00
_cell.angle_beta   90.00
_cell.angle_gamma   90.00
#
_symmetry.space_group_name_H-M   'P 1'
#
loop_
_entity.id
_entity.type
_entity.pdbx_description
1 polymer ?
#
loop_
_entity_poly.entity_id
_entity_poly.type
_entity_poly.pdbx_seq_one_letter_code
_entity_poly.pdbx_strand_id
1 'polypeptide(L)'
;MHLNQIASFLVVSKTLNFTGAARQLGVPQSTISRQINDLESQLGVRLFYRTKRDVQLTDEGRIFLPYAQEMADAARKGTYAVKQIHEGMAGRLSIAVVGASQEYLAQILAAFHEKYPDISVDLTNISSGESLMDDTNAPFDFWFLYRDMLLDTENFEYMHTHKEPLALVRSAGASGKGKKAKAEKPLSSERFILLSEEADPILYMQAMNYCRTHRFTPKIANTFEDVSSVLLSVKAGLGATFLPASLIDDADAARLDIKALDSESYTIDCIAAWKSSLLNPAAALLLEILKEQ
;
A
#
# COMPACT_ATOMS: atom_id res chain seq x y z
N MET A 1 5.09 3.25 -32.88
CA MET A 1 4.71 3.47 -31.46
C MET A 1 5.97 3.77 -30.67
N HIS A 2 5.98 4.81 -29.83
CA HIS A 2 7.15 5.26 -29.06
C HIS A 2 6.82 5.26 -27.56
N LEU A 3 7.83 5.02 -26.73
CA LEU A 3 7.66 4.99 -25.26
C LEU A 3 7.08 6.28 -24.68
N ASN A 4 7.45 7.45 -25.25
CA ASN A 4 6.86 8.73 -24.83
C ASN A 4 5.35 8.82 -25.12
N GLN A 5 4.85 8.17 -26.17
CA GLN A 5 3.41 8.08 -26.46
C GLN A 5 2.71 7.20 -25.43
N ILE A 6 3.33 6.07 -25.06
CA ILE A 6 2.84 5.18 -24.00
C ILE A 6 2.81 5.90 -22.65
N ALA A 7 3.89 6.58 -22.27
CA ALA A 7 3.94 7.36 -21.02
C ALA A 7 2.85 8.44 -20.99
N SER A 8 2.66 9.16 -22.08
CA SER A 8 1.59 10.17 -22.18
C SER A 8 0.21 9.55 -22.05
N PHE A 9 -0.03 8.39 -22.69
CA PHE A 9 -1.29 7.67 -22.58
C PHE A 9 -1.57 7.26 -21.13
N LEU A 10 -0.61 6.65 -20.45
CA LEU A 10 -0.74 6.20 -19.06
C LEU A 10 -1.02 7.37 -18.09
N VAL A 11 -0.33 8.50 -18.25
CA VAL A 11 -0.57 9.64 -17.37
C VAL A 11 -1.91 10.31 -17.66
N VAL A 12 -2.32 10.42 -18.93
CA VAL A 12 -3.65 10.95 -19.28
C VAL A 12 -4.76 10.02 -18.82
N SER A 13 -4.59 8.69 -18.91
CA SER A 13 -5.58 7.72 -18.42
C SER A 13 -5.79 7.80 -16.91
N LYS A 14 -4.74 8.11 -16.15
CA LYS A 14 -4.80 8.29 -14.68
C LYS A 14 -5.38 9.65 -14.29
N THR A 15 -4.97 10.72 -14.96
CA THR A 15 -5.37 12.08 -14.58
C THR A 15 -6.70 12.53 -15.21
N LEU A 16 -7.12 11.87 -16.29
CA LEU A 16 -8.25 12.25 -17.15
C LEU A 16 -8.20 13.75 -17.55
N ASN A 17 -6.98 14.30 -17.64
CA ASN A 17 -6.72 15.71 -17.88
C ASN A 17 -5.39 15.96 -18.61
N PHE A 18 -5.45 16.42 -19.84
CA PHE A 18 -4.26 16.68 -20.65
C PHE A 18 -3.33 17.75 -20.07
N THR A 19 -3.87 18.77 -19.42
CA THR A 19 -3.07 19.82 -18.77
C THR A 19 -2.42 19.28 -17.49
N GLY A 20 -3.14 18.48 -16.70
CA GLY A 20 -2.61 17.79 -15.53
C GLY A 20 -1.48 16.83 -15.91
N ALA A 21 -1.70 16.01 -16.95
CA ALA A 21 -0.70 15.11 -17.49
C ALA A 21 0.57 15.84 -17.98
N ALA A 22 0.40 16.96 -18.63
CA ALA A 22 1.50 17.79 -19.13
C ALA A 22 2.37 18.34 -17.98
N ARG A 23 1.75 18.79 -16.89
CA ARG A 23 2.46 19.22 -15.67
C ARG A 23 3.23 18.06 -15.04
N GLN A 24 2.61 16.90 -14.92
CA GLN A 24 3.23 15.72 -14.32
C GLN A 24 4.44 15.23 -15.12
N LEU A 25 4.38 15.30 -16.45
CA LEU A 25 5.47 14.89 -17.34
C LEU A 25 6.48 16.01 -17.66
N GLY A 26 6.26 17.22 -17.18
CA GLY A 26 7.18 18.36 -17.39
C GLY A 26 7.26 18.80 -18.87
N VAL A 27 6.20 18.62 -19.66
CA VAL A 27 6.17 18.96 -21.08
C VAL A 27 4.99 19.87 -21.41
N PRO A 28 5.01 20.61 -22.55
CA PRO A 28 3.85 21.37 -23.01
C PRO A 28 2.63 20.48 -23.29
N GLN A 29 1.44 20.98 -22.99
CA GLN A 29 0.17 20.27 -23.24
C GLN A 29 0.00 19.88 -24.73
N SER A 30 0.48 20.73 -25.65
CA SER A 30 0.49 20.43 -27.09
C SER A 30 1.31 19.18 -27.43
N THR A 31 2.38 18.90 -26.69
CA THR A 31 3.21 17.70 -26.83
C THR A 31 2.41 16.46 -26.46
N ILE A 32 1.72 16.48 -25.32
CA ILE A 32 0.85 15.36 -24.89
C ILE A 32 -0.24 15.12 -25.93
N SER A 33 -0.93 16.17 -26.36
CA SER A 33 -2.00 16.04 -27.36
C SER A 33 -1.48 15.44 -28.66
N ARG A 34 -0.31 15.85 -29.14
CA ARG A 34 0.31 15.29 -30.33
C ARG A 34 0.68 13.83 -30.14
N GLN A 35 1.33 13.48 -29.04
CA GLN A 35 1.74 12.10 -28.75
C GLN A 35 0.54 11.15 -28.68
N ILE A 36 -0.56 11.57 -28.06
CA ILE A 36 -1.78 10.77 -28.03
C ILE A 36 -2.42 10.65 -29.44
N ASN A 37 -2.50 11.76 -30.20
CA ASN A 37 -3.05 11.70 -31.56
C ASN A 37 -2.21 10.80 -32.47
N ASP A 38 -0.89 10.85 -32.37
CA ASP A 38 0.01 9.99 -33.14
C ASP A 38 -0.17 8.51 -32.74
N LEU A 39 -0.37 8.22 -31.45
CA LEU A 39 -0.66 6.88 -30.95
C LEU A 39 -2.02 6.36 -31.47
N GLU A 40 -3.08 7.16 -31.35
CA GLU A 40 -4.41 6.85 -31.86
C GLU A 40 -4.39 6.62 -33.38
N SER A 41 -3.63 7.44 -34.14
CA SER A 41 -3.46 7.29 -35.60
C SER A 41 -2.74 5.99 -35.95
N GLN A 42 -1.74 5.56 -35.20
CA GLN A 42 -1.01 4.31 -35.42
C GLN A 42 -1.87 3.08 -35.11
N LEU A 43 -2.74 3.18 -34.11
CA LEU A 43 -3.66 2.10 -33.73
C LEU A 43 -4.92 2.08 -34.57
N GLY A 44 -5.21 3.17 -35.31
CA GLY A 44 -6.40 3.33 -36.13
C GLY A 44 -7.70 3.52 -35.32
N VAL A 45 -7.59 3.75 -34.00
CA VAL A 45 -8.72 3.90 -33.08
C VAL A 45 -8.50 5.06 -32.12
N ARG A 46 -9.60 5.59 -31.57
CA ARG A 46 -9.52 6.57 -30.49
C ARG A 46 -9.37 5.85 -29.15
N LEU A 47 -8.47 6.35 -28.30
CA LEU A 47 -8.27 5.85 -26.95
C LEU A 47 -8.98 6.71 -25.91
N PHE A 48 -9.29 7.98 -26.28
CA PHE A 48 -10.00 8.91 -25.41
C PHE A 48 -11.21 9.55 -26.09
N TYR A 49 -12.32 9.61 -25.37
CA TYR A 49 -13.38 10.56 -25.62
C TYR A 49 -12.95 11.92 -25.08
N ARG A 50 -13.05 12.96 -25.93
CA ARG A 50 -12.66 14.33 -25.57
C ARG A 50 -13.81 15.27 -25.80
N THR A 51 -14.26 15.93 -24.76
CA THR A 51 -15.16 17.07 -24.83
C THR A 51 -14.46 18.32 -24.29
N LYS A 52 -15.06 19.49 -24.43
CA LYS A 52 -14.51 20.74 -23.86
C LYS A 52 -14.39 20.69 -22.31
N ARG A 53 -15.07 19.75 -21.64
CA ARG A 53 -15.16 19.69 -20.18
C ARG A 53 -14.73 18.36 -19.58
N ASP A 54 -14.55 17.32 -20.40
CA ASP A 54 -14.34 15.98 -19.89
C ASP A 54 -13.45 15.15 -20.83
N VAL A 55 -12.64 14.29 -20.23
CA VAL A 55 -11.78 13.32 -20.91
C VAL A 55 -12.04 11.96 -20.26
N GLN A 56 -12.39 10.95 -21.07
CA GLN A 56 -12.65 9.59 -20.61
C GLN A 56 -12.00 8.59 -21.55
N LEU A 57 -11.65 7.41 -21.04
CA LEU A 57 -11.20 6.32 -21.89
C LEU A 57 -12.35 5.77 -22.75
N THR A 58 -12.05 5.48 -24.00
CA THR A 58 -12.90 4.63 -24.86
C THR A 58 -12.81 3.17 -24.40
N ASP A 59 -13.62 2.29 -24.95
CA ASP A 59 -13.51 0.85 -24.69
C ASP A 59 -12.18 0.32 -25.22
N GLU A 60 -11.72 0.80 -26.38
CA GLU A 60 -10.39 0.50 -26.91
C GLU A 60 -9.28 1.01 -25.99
N GLY A 61 -9.46 2.20 -25.38
CA GLY A 61 -8.54 2.75 -24.41
C GLY A 61 -8.44 1.90 -23.15
N ARG A 62 -9.56 1.36 -22.65
CA ARG A 62 -9.58 0.45 -21.51
C ARG A 62 -8.89 -0.88 -21.83
N ILE A 63 -9.13 -1.43 -23.02
CA ILE A 63 -8.44 -2.64 -23.47
C ILE A 63 -6.94 -2.41 -23.64
N PHE A 64 -6.53 -1.25 -24.15
CA PHE A 64 -5.13 -0.93 -24.40
C PHE A 64 -4.35 -0.61 -23.12
N LEU A 65 -5.02 -0.17 -22.05
CA LEU A 65 -4.38 0.29 -20.80
C LEU A 65 -3.45 -0.75 -20.17
N PRO A 66 -3.84 -2.01 -19.93
CA PRO A 66 -2.94 -3.01 -19.36
C PRO A 66 -1.71 -3.26 -20.24
N TYR A 67 -1.88 -3.35 -21.56
CA TYR A 67 -0.74 -3.54 -22.47
C TYR A 67 0.21 -2.34 -22.48
N ALA A 68 -0.30 -1.11 -22.36
CA ALA A 68 0.52 0.08 -22.25
C ALA A 68 1.35 0.07 -20.95
N GLN A 69 0.78 -0.42 -19.86
CA GLN A 69 1.47 -0.64 -18.59
C GLN A 69 2.60 -1.66 -18.75
N GLU A 70 2.31 -2.82 -19.33
CA GLU A 70 3.31 -3.86 -19.61
C GLU A 70 4.49 -3.32 -20.44
N MET A 71 4.21 -2.56 -21.49
CA MET A 71 5.25 -1.95 -22.33
C MET A 71 6.13 -0.97 -21.56
N ALA A 72 5.53 -0.10 -20.74
CA ALA A 72 6.26 0.86 -19.93
C ALA A 72 7.16 0.14 -18.90
N ASP A 73 6.65 -0.92 -18.28
CA ASP A 73 7.37 -1.71 -17.30
C ASP A 73 8.50 -2.54 -17.92
N ALA A 74 8.26 -3.13 -19.09
CA ALA A 74 9.31 -3.84 -19.83
C ALA A 74 10.48 -2.91 -20.20
N ALA A 75 10.17 -1.70 -20.66
CA ALA A 75 11.19 -0.70 -20.98
C ALA A 75 11.99 -0.27 -19.75
N ARG A 76 11.32 -0.07 -18.61
CA ARG A 76 11.95 0.27 -17.33
C ARG A 76 12.85 -0.87 -16.85
N LYS A 77 12.34 -2.11 -16.86
CA LYS A 77 13.11 -3.32 -16.50
C LYS A 77 14.36 -3.47 -17.36
N GLY A 78 14.24 -3.30 -18.69
CA GLY A 78 15.39 -3.35 -19.61
C GLY A 78 16.43 -2.27 -19.33
N THR A 79 15.98 -1.02 -19.11
CA THR A 79 16.87 0.09 -18.76
C THR A 79 17.60 -0.17 -17.44
N TYR A 80 16.87 -0.70 -16.44
CA TYR A 80 17.41 -1.06 -15.14
C TYR A 80 18.46 -2.18 -15.26
N ALA A 81 18.15 -3.28 -15.97
CA ALA A 81 19.07 -4.39 -16.17
C ALA A 81 20.41 -3.95 -16.84
N VAL A 82 20.33 -3.05 -17.83
CA VAL A 82 21.52 -2.51 -18.48
C VAL A 82 22.34 -1.64 -17.53
N LYS A 83 21.70 -0.80 -16.73
CA LYS A 83 22.40 0.03 -15.73
C LYS A 83 23.07 -0.81 -14.66
N GLN A 84 22.47 -1.88 -14.19
CA GLN A 84 23.05 -2.82 -13.22
C GLN A 84 24.37 -3.40 -13.70
N ILE A 85 24.47 -3.78 -14.97
CA ILE A 85 25.70 -4.31 -15.58
C ILE A 85 26.80 -3.23 -15.65
N HIS A 86 26.40 -1.97 -15.86
CA HIS A 86 27.33 -0.86 -16.06
C HIS A 86 27.88 -0.28 -14.74
N GLU A 87 27.08 -0.25 -13.69
CA GLU A 87 27.35 0.44 -12.41
C GLU A 87 27.91 -0.48 -11.32
N GLY A 88 28.09 -1.76 -11.60
CA GLY A 88 28.74 -2.74 -10.72
C GLY A 88 28.25 -2.69 -9.26
N MET A 89 27.31 -3.55 -8.88
CA MET A 89 26.76 -3.77 -7.54
C MET A 89 26.02 -2.58 -6.87
N ALA A 90 25.94 -1.43 -7.48
CA ALA A 90 25.02 -0.36 -7.06
C ALA A 90 23.63 -0.67 -7.62
N GLY A 91 22.84 -1.39 -6.85
CA GLY A 91 21.48 -1.79 -7.23
C GLY A 91 20.42 -0.85 -6.70
N ARG A 92 19.22 -0.97 -7.23
CA ARG A 92 18.01 -0.35 -6.69
C ARG A 92 17.00 -1.44 -6.37
N LEU A 93 16.47 -1.41 -5.18
CA LEU A 93 15.46 -2.33 -4.70
C LEU A 93 14.15 -1.55 -4.49
N SER A 94 13.06 -2.00 -5.11
CA SER A 94 11.76 -1.36 -5.00
C SER A 94 10.82 -2.23 -4.16
N ILE A 95 10.33 -1.68 -3.05
CA ILE A 95 9.52 -2.41 -2.08
C ILE A 95 8.20 -1.69 -1.87
N ALA A 96 7.10 -2.41 -1.96
CA ALA A 96 5.79 -1.98 -1.51
C ALA A 96 5.52 -2.51 -0.09
N VAL A 97 4.95 -1.69 0.78
CA VAL A 97 4.71 -2.06 2.18
C VAL A 97 3.36 -1.55 2.68
N VAL A 98 2.62 -2.39 3.38
CA VAL A 98 1.46 -1.97 4.18
C VAL A 98 1.89 -1.56 5.59
N GLY A 99 1.09 -0.68 6.22
CA GLY A 99 1.44 -0.03 7.48
C GLY A 99 1.95 -0.95 8.58
N ALA A 100 1.25 -2.06 8.87
CA ALA A 100 1.62 -2.98 9.96
C ALA A 100 2.93 -3.76 9.71
N SER A 101 3.44 -3.80 8.49
CA SER A 101 4.71 -4.46 8.18
C SER A 101 5.92 -3.53 8.23
N GLN A 102 5.73 -2.23 8.50
CA GLN A 102 6.82 -1.24 8.44
C GLN A 102 7.90 -1.48 9.48
N GLU A 103 7.53 -1.78 10.72
CA GLU A 103 8.51 -2.02 11.80
C GLU A 103 9.38 -3.25 11.52
N TYR A 104 8.77 -4.34 11.08
CA TYR A 104 9.51 -5.53 10.67
C TYR A 104 10.44 -5.23 9.50
N LEU A 105 9.94 -4.53 8.47
CA LEU A 105 10.73 -4.15 7.31
C LEU A 105 11.91 -3.25 7.70
N ALA A 106 11.74 -2.33 8.65
CA ALA A 106 12.83 -1.47 9.11
C ALA A 106 14.00 -2.27 9.67
N GLN A 107 13.73 -3.34 10.43
CA GLN A 107 14.77 -4.24 10.96
C GLN A 107 15.49 -5.00 9.83
N ILE A 108 14.74 -5.51 8.86
CA ILE A 108 15.29 -6.19 7.69
C ILE A 108 16.18 -5.25 6.87
N LEU A 109 15.71 -4.01 6.63
CA LEU A 109 16.46 -3.03 5.86
C LEU A 109 17.70 -2.53 6.59
N ALA A 110 17.71 -2.49 7.92
CA ALA A 110 18.90 -2.17 8.70
C ALA A 110 19.99 -3.24 8.47
N ALA A 111 19.65 -4.53 8.56
CA ALA A 111 20.57 -5.63 8.29
C ALA A 111 21.01 -5.65 6.82
N PHE A 112 20.09 -5.35 5.90
CA PHE A 112 20.41 -5.27 4.48
C PHE A 112 21.38 -4.15 4.17
N HIS A 113 21.16 -2.95 4.69
CA HIS A 113 22.03 -1.80 4.47
C HIS A 113 23.43 -1.98 5.09
N GLU A 114 23.54 -2.63 6.24
CA GLU A 114 24.82 -2.95 6.86
C GLU A 114 25.68 -3.83 5.94
N LYS A 115 25.06 -4.81 5.26
CA LYS A 115 25.73 -5.77 4.39
C LYS A 115 25.94 -5.23 2.95
N TYR A 116 25.01 -4.38 2.47
CA TYR A 116 24.97 -3.86 1.09
C TYR A 116 24.70 -2.34 1.06
N PRO A 117 25.63 -1.49 1.54
CA PRO A 117 25.41 -0.05 1.71
C PRO A 117 25.22 0.72 0.40
N ASP A 118 25.70 0.16 -0.72
CA ASP A 118 25.63 0.81 -2.04
C ASP A 118 24.32 0.50 -2.80
N ILE A 119 23.43 -0.30 -2.22
CA ILE A 119 22.13 -0.58 -2.82
C ILE A 119 21.08 0.44 -2.30
N SER A 120 20.51 1.21 -3.22
CA SER A 120 19.43 2.13 -2.87
C SER A 120 18.12 1.38 -2.73
N VAL A 121 17.30 1.76 -1.74
CA VAL A 121 15.97 1.17 -1.50
C VAL A 121 14.90 2.23 -1.68
N ASP A 122 13.94 1.94 -2.55
CA ASP A 122 12.73 2.74 -2.72
C ASP A 122 11.56 2.07 -2.01
N LEU A 123 10.95 2.81 -1.11
CA LEU A 123 9.79 2.36 -0.38
C LEU A 123 8.52 3.05 -0.87
N THR A 124 7.50 2.28 -1.12
CA THR A 124 6.16 2.79 -1.44
C THR A 124 5.16 2.24 -0.44
N ASN A 125 4.54 3.14 0.33
CA ASN A 125 3.41 2.76 1.16
C ASN A 125 2.20 2.48 0.28
N ILE A 126 1.54 1.38 0.55
CA ILE A 126 0.33 0.94 -0.14
C ILE A 126 -0.78 0.72 0.87
N SER A 127 -2.01 0.96 0.45
CA SER A 127 -3.21 0.66 1.21
C SER A 127 -3.61 -0.80 1.01
N SER A 128 -4.16 -1.46 2.02
CA SER A 128 -4.71 -2.82 1.86
C SER A 128 -5.97 -2.84 0.98
N GLY A 129 -6.58 -1.68 0.74
CA GLY A 129 -7.67 -1.50 -0.22
C GLY A 129 -7.21 -1.36 -1.67
N GLU A 130 -5.92 -1.14 -1.93
CA GLU A 130 -5.38 -1.12 -3.28
C GLU A 130 -5.20 -2.56 -3.76
N SER A 131 -5.96 -2.94 -4.79
CA SER A 131 -5.81 -4.25 -5.46
C SER A 131 -4.50 -4.26 -6.27
N LEU A 132 -3.38 -4.49 -5.58
CA LEU A 132 -2.06 -4.58 -6.22
C LEU A 132 -1.84 -5.90 -6.94
N MET A 133 -2.68 -6.87 -6.68
CA MET A 133 -2.54 -8.24 -7.14
C MET A 133 -3.05 -8.47 -8.55
N ASP A 134 -3.88 -7.56 -9.08
CA ASP A 134 -4.25 -7.58 -10.50
C ASP A 134 -3.13 -7.01 -11.38
N ASP A 135 -2.12 -6.36 -10.79
CA ASP A 135 -1.00 -5.80 -11.52
C ASP A 135 0.29 -6.63 -11.34
N THR A 136 0.35 -7.80 -12.01
CA THR A 136 1.58 -8.57 -12.16
C THR A 136 2.73 -7.73 -12.76
N ASN A 137 2.42 -6.53 -13.25
CA ASN A 137 3.34 -5.55 -13.81
C ASN A 137 3.77 -4.46 -12.85
N ALA A 138 3.26 -4.47 -11.60
CA ALA A 138 3.70 -3.49 -10.60
C ALA A 138 5.24 -3.49 -10.47
N PRO A 139 5.84 -2.30 -10.35
CA PRO A 139 7.28 -2.10 -10.47
C PRO A 139 8.09 -2.54 -9.26
N PHE A 140 7.49 -3.28 -8.35
CA PHE A 140 8.14 -3.66 -7.12
C PHE A 140 8.86 -5.01 -7.25
N ASP A 141 9.93 -5.14 -6.50
CA ASP A 141 10.70 -6.38 -6.35
C ASP A 141 10.12 -7.22 -5.21
N PHE A 142 9.68 -6.54 -4.13
CA PHE A 142 9.06 -7.13 -2.96
C PHE A 142 7.79 -6.39 -2.55
N TRP A 143 6.90 -7.15 -1.91
CA TRP A 143 5.71 -6.66 -1.24
C TRP A 143 5.68 -7.18 0.20
N PHE A 144 5.62 -6.29 1.18
CA PHE A 144 5.37 -6.62 2.57
C PHE A 144 3.91 -6.30 2.86
N LEU A 145 3.09 -7.34 2.96
CA LEU A 145 1.62 -7.20 3.03
C LEU A 145 0.99 -8.15 4.05
N TYR A 146 -0.32 -8.00 4.20
CA TYR A 146 -1.14 -8.99 4.88
C TYR A 146 -1.35 -10.20 3.95
N ARG A 147 -1.32 -11.41 4.51
CA ARG A 147 -1.49 -12.65 3.73
C ARG A 147 -2.78 -12.65 2.90
N ASP A 148 -3.86 -12.07 3.46
CA ASP A 148 -5.17 -12.02 2.81
C ASP A 148 -5.22 -11.09 1.59
N MET A 149 -4.20 -10.24 1.40
CA MET A 149 -4.05 -9.43 0.19
C MET A 149 -3.47 -10.22 -0.98
N LEU A 150 -2.77 -11.34 -0.74
CA LEU A 150 -2.17 -12.18 -1.77
C LEU A 150 -3.20 -13.15 -2.32
N LEU A 151 -3.88 -12.79 -3.39
CA LEU A 151 -4.89 -13.61 -4.06
C LEU A 151 -4.28 -14.52 -5.14
N ASP A 152 -3.31 -14.01 -5.91
CA ASP A 152 -2.61 -14.77 -6.95
C ASP A 152 -1.35 -15.42 -6.37
N THR A 153 -1.37 -16.74 -6.21
CA THR A 153 -0.23 -17.54 -5.77
C THR A 153 0.49 -18.26 -6.92
N GLU A 154 0.03 -18.13 -8.16
CA GLU A 154 0.66 -18.80 -9.30
C GLU A 154 1.90 -18.00 -9.78
N ASN A 155 1.82 -16.69 -9.74
CA ASN A 155 2.88 -15.79 -10.22
C ASN A 155 3.77 -15.24 -9.09
N PHE A 156 3.41 -15.49 -7.83
CA PHE A 156 4.13 -15.00 -6.66
C PHE A 156 4.56 -16.13 -5.73
N GLU A 157 5.77 -16.01 -5.24
CA GLU A 157 6.25 -16.74 -4.07
C GLU A 157 6.11 -15.84 -2.85
N TYR A 158 5.97 -16.42 -1.67
CA TYR A 158 5.92 -15.67 -0.42
C TYR A 158 6.49 -16.47 0.75
N MET A 159 6.82 -15.75 1.80
CA MET A 159 7.12 -16.33 3.11
C MET A 159 6.39 -15.57 4.21
N HIS A 160 6.00 -16.28 5.25
CA HIS A 160 5.46 -15.64 6.46
C HIS A 160 6.59 -14.90 7.18
N THR A 161 6.33 -13.67 7.57
CA THR A 161 7.31 -12.83 8.26
C THR A 161 7.02 -12.78 9.77
N HIS A 162 5.84 -12.31 10.13
CA HIS A 162 5.42 -12.19 11.51
C HIS A 162 3.89 -12.15 11.60
N LYS A 163 3.40 -12.23 12.82
CA LYS A 163 1.98 -12.06 13.12
C LYS A 163 1.76 -10.80 13.94
N GLU A 164 0.84 -9.96 13.48
CA GLU A 164 0.47 -8.71 14.13
C GLU A 164 -0.82 -8.85 14.93
N PRO A 165 -0.77 -8.89 16.26
CA PRO A 165 -1.97 -8.91 17.06
C PRO A 165 -2.68 -7.56 17.01
N LEU A 166 -3.99 -7.57 16.86
CA LEU A 166 -4.80 -6.38 17.04
C LEU A 166 -4.86 -5.98 18.51
N ALA A 167 -4.90 -4.69 18.75
CA ALA A 167 -5.13 -4.10 20.04
C ALA A 167 -6.39 -3.21 20.02
N LEU A 168 -7.12 -3.21 21.12
CA LEU A 168 -8.11 -2.20 21.43
C LEU A 168 -7.39 -0.98 21.99
N VAL A 169 -7.56 0.16 21.35
CA VAL A 169 -6.84 1.40 21.65
C VAL A 169 -7.83 2.48 22.11
N ARG A 170 -7.56 3.07 23.27
CA ARG A 170 -8.36 4.13 23.88
C ARG A 170 -7.47 5.29 24.31
N SER A 171 -8.07 6.44 24.58
CA SER A 171 -7.35 7.54 25.25
C SER A 171 -6.99 7.16 26.68
N ALA A 172 -5.75 7.38 27.11
CA ALA A 172 -5.30 7.12 28.49
C ALA A 172 -6.12 7.88 29.56
N GLY A 173 -6.71 9.02 29.20
CA GLY A 173 -7.62 9.77 30.07
C GLY A 173 -8.99 9.11 30.28
N ALA A 174 -9.38 8.19 29.39
CA ALA A 174 -10.64 7.45 29.51
C ALA A 174 -10.53 6.29 30.52
N SER A 175 -9.33 5.77 30.76
CA SER A 175 -9.04 4.63 31.64
C SER A 175 -8.85 4.99 33.11
N GLY A 176 -9.19 6.19 33.56
CA GLY A 176 -9.31 6.52 34.99
C GLY A 176 -8.09 6.18 35.90
N LYS A 177 -6.86 6.28 35.40
CA LYS A 177 -5.66 6.17 36.25
C LYS A 177 -5.68 7.26 37.30
N GLY A 178 -6.24 6.97 38.48
CA GLY A 178 -6.16 7.88 39.61
C GLY A 178 -7.45 8.09 40.44
N LYS A 179 -8.60 7.71 39.98
CA LYS A 179 -9.84 7.73 40.79
C LYS A 179 -10.54 6.39 40.66
N LYS A 180 -10.84 5.73 41.78
CA LYS A 180 -11.53 4.43 41.97
C LYS A 180 -11.99 3.82 40.66
N ALA A 181 -11.45 2.67 40.28
CA ALA A 181 -11.75 1.94 39.05
C ALA A 181 -13.27 2.04 38.77
N LYS A 182 -13.67 2.94 37.87
CA LYS A 182 -14.99 2.88 37.29
C LYS A 182 -15.03 1.57 36.53
N ALA A 183 -16.03 0.73 36.80
CA ALA A 183 -16.27 -0.48 36.05
C ALA A 183 -16.10 -0.18 34.55
N GLU A 184 -15.24 -0.95 33.86
CA GLU A 184 -15.04 -0.79 32.42
C GLU A 184 -16.39 -0.74 31.73
N LYS A 185 -16.63 0.31 30.98
CA LYS A 185 -17.88 0.42 30.20
C LYS A 185 -17.90 -0.76 29.22
N PRO A 186 -19.05 -1.41 29.05
CA PRO A 186 -19.17 -2.48 28.06
C PRO A 186 -18.84 -1.91 26.67
N LEU A 187 -18.07 -2.64 25.87
CA LEU A 187 -17.67 -2.24 24.50
C LEU A 187 -18.86 -1.85 23.63
N SER A 188 -20.02 -2.49 23.85
CA SER A 188 -21.28 -2.15 23.15
C SER A 188 -21.77 -0.72 23.39
N SER A 189 -21.28 -0.06 24.45
CA SER A 189 -21.63 1.34 24.75
C SER A 189 -20.59 2.34 24.24
N GLU A 190 -19.43 1.87 23.80
CA GLU A 190 -18.36 2.72 23.28
C GLU A 190 -18.64 3.21 21.87
N ARG A 191 -18.06 4.36 21.55
CA ARG A 191 -18.00 4.88 20.19
C ARG A 191 -16.70 4.43 19.56
N PHE A 192 -16.74 3.97 18.31
CA PHE A 192 -15.56 3.53 17.60
C PHE A 192 -15.21 4.50 16.48
N ILE A 193 -13.93 4.64 16.26
CA ILE A 193 -13.31 5.38 15.17
C ILE A 193 -12.43 4.39 14.44
N LEU A 194 -12.68 4.15 13.17
CA LEU A 194 -12.03 3.09 12.43
C LEU A 194 -11.34 3.65 11.18
N LEU A 195 -10.41 2.90 10.63
CA LEU A 195 -10.07 3.08 9.22
C LEU A 195 -11.28 2.74 8.37
N SER A 196 -11.45 3.45 7.27
CA SER A 196 -12.56 3.15 6.35
C SER A 196 -12.34 1.79 5.67
N GLU A 197 -13.43 1.16 5.24
CA GLU A 197 -13.36 -0.11 4.51
C GLU A 197 -12.60 0.05 3.18
N GLU A 198 -12.66 1.23 2.56
CA GLU A 198 -11.94 1.55 1.33
C GLU A 198 -10.44 1.70 1.57
N ALA A 199 -10.04 2.30 2.70
CA ALA A 199 -8.63 2.53 3.02
C ALA A 199 -7.91 1.25 3.47
N ASP A 200 -8.54 0.48 4.36
CA ASP A 200 -8.01 -0.80 4.83
C ASP A 200 -9.14 -1.81 5.10
N PRO A 201 -9.60 -2.54 4.07
CA PRO A 201 -10.67 -3.53 4.21
C PRO A 201 -10.33 -4.65 5.19
N ILE A 202 -9.05 -5.01 5.35
CA ILE A 202 -8.63 -6.09 6.23
C ILE A 202 -8.74 -5.67 7.68
N LEU A 203 -8.19 -4.50 8.06
CA LEU A 203 -8.33 -3.99 9.42
C LEU A 203 -9.79 -3.69 9.77
N TYR A 204 -10.55 -3.13 8.83
CA TYR A 204 -11.99 -2.89 9.02
C TYR A 204 -12.75 -4.20 9.27
N MET A 205 -12.53 -5.20 8.43
CA MET A 205 -13.16 -6.53 8.56
C MET A 205 -12.79 -7.19 9.90
N GLN A 206 -11.53 -7.10 10.32
CA GLN A 206 -11.07 -7.67 11.60
C GLN A 206 -11.74 -6.97 12.80
N ALA A 207 -11.89 -5.65 12.77
CA ALA A 207 -12.63 -4.89 13.79
C ALA A 207 -14.11 -5.33 13.86
N MET A 208 -14.76 -5.48 12.69
CA MET A 208 -16.15 -5.96 12.62
C MET A 208 -16.28 -7.40 13.10
N ASN A 209 -15.32 -8.26 12.76
CA ASN A 209 -15.28 -9.66 13.20
C ASN A 209 -15.17 -9.76 14.73
N TYR A 210 -14.31 -8.95 15.33
CA TYR A 210 -14.22 -8.86 16.80
C TYR A 210 -15.55 -8.49 17.44
N CYS A 211 -16.22 -7.44 16.93
CA CYS A 211 -17.51 -7.00 17.45
C CYS A 211 -18.59 -8.10 17.33
N ARG A 212 -18.63 -8.78 16.18
CA ARG A 212 -19.57 -9.89 15.92
C ARG A 212 -19.35 -11.07 16.87
N THR A 213 -18.09 -11.48 17.06
CA THR A 213 -17.74 -12.61 17.94
C THR A 213 -18.10 -12.29 19.41
N HIS A 214 -17.94 -11.03 19.82
CA HIS A 214 -18.32 -10.55 21.15
C HIS A 214 -19.80 -10.11 21.25
N ARG A 215 -20.60 -10.41 20.23
CA ARG A 215 -22.08 -10.23 20.20
C ARG A 215 -22.53 -8.80 20.44
N PHE A 216 -21.85 -7.83 19.87
CA PHE A 216 -22.30 -6.44 19.87
C PHE A 216 -22.13 -5.78 18.50
N THR A 217 -22.99 -4.78 18.23
CA THR A 217 -22.87 -3.92 17.06
C THR A 217 -22.10 -2.67 17.45
N PRO A 218 -20.97 -2.34 16.79
CA PRO A 218 -20.20 -1.16 17.13
C PRO A 218 -20.95 0.13 16.78
N LYS A 219 -20.84 1.13 17.64
CA LYS A 219 -21.31 2.48 17.37
C LYS A 219 -20.19 3.25 16.65
N ILE A 220 -20.10 3.13 15.35
CA ILE A 220 -19.09 3.83 14.55
C ILE A 220 -19.45 5.32 14.56
N ALA A 221 -18.54 6.12 15.16
CA ALA A 221 -18.69 7.56 15.24
C ALA A 221 -18.13 8.26 14.01
N ASN A 222 -17.02 7.72 13.47
CA ASN A 222 -16.37 8.21 12.25
C ASN A 222 -15.47 7.14 11.66
N THR A 223 -15.14 7.29 10.38
CA THR A 223 -14.10 6.53 9.67
C THR A 223 -13.12 7.50 9.01
N PHE A 224 -11.86 7.09 8.89
CA PHE A 224 -10.79 7.88 8.27
C PHE A 224 -9.99 7.01 7.29
N GLU A 225 -9.31 7.66 6.37
CA GLU A 225 -8.49 6.99 5.36
C GLU A 225 -7.05 6.70 5.85
N ASP A 226 -6.62 7.30 6.96
CA ASP A 226 -5.28 7.17 7.49
C ASP A 226 -5.25 6.94 9.01
N VAL A 227 -4.22 6.21 9.46
CA VAL A 227 -4.01 5.86 10.87
C VAL A 227 -3.80 7.08 11.76
N SER A 228 -3.12 8.11 11.24
CA SER A 228 -2.81 9.33 12.02
C SER A 228 -4.07 10.07 12.44
N SER A 229 -5.05 10.18 11.54
CA SER A 229 -6.37 10.77 11.82
C SER A 229 -7.19 9.94 12.81
N VAL A 230 -7.13 8.62 12.71
CA VAL A 230 -7.73 7.71 13.70
C VAL A 230 -7.11 7.94 15.07
N LEU A 231 -5.79 7.88 15.19
CA LEU A 231 -5.07 8.05 16.45
C LEU A 231 -5.27 9.44 17.05
N LEU A 232 -5.28 10.50 16.23
CA LEU A 232 -5.60 11.86 16.69
C LEU A 232 -6.98 11.92 17.35
N SER A 233 -7.97 11.31 16.72
CA SER A 233 -9.35 11.29 17.22
C SER A 233 -9.48 10.47 18.50
N VAL A 234 -8.78 9.34 18.60
CA VAL A 234 -8.73 8.53 19.82
C VAL A 234 -8.03 9.28 20.95
N LYS A 235 -6.89 9.94 20.69
CA LYS A 235 -6.19 10.78 21.68
C LYS A 235 -7.07 11.93 22.18
N ALA A 236 -7.91 12.48 21.32
CA ALA A 236 -8.89 13.50 21.69
C ALA A 236 -10.09 12.96 22.50
N GLY A 237 -10.16 11.64 22.73
CA GLY A 237 -11.22 11.00 23.50
C GLY A 237 -12.56 10.87 22.76
N LEU A 238 -12.56 10.95 21.43
CA LEU A 238 -13.78 10.89 20.62
C LEU A 238 -14.32 9.45 20.48
N GLY A 239 -13.47 8.44 20.73
CA GLY A 239 -13.85 7.03 20.68
C GLY A 239 -12.66 6.10 20.90
N ALA A 240 -12.86 4.81 20.69
CA ALA A 240 -11.86 3.76 20.70
C ALA A 240 -11.63 3.24 19.28
N THR A 241 -10.52 2.54 19.06
CA THR A 241 -10.25 1.89 17.77
C THR A 241 -9.64 0.51 17.97
N PHE A 242 -9.59 -0.25 16.87
CA PHE A 242 -8.84 -1.51 16.76
C PHE A 242 -7.73 -1.30 15.74
N LEU A 243 -6.48 -1.42 16.18
CA LEU A 243 -5.30 -1.30 15.32
C LEU A 243 -4.22 -2.29 15.76
N PRO A 244 -3.34 -2.75 14.89
CA PRO A 244 -2.07 -3.35 15.27
C PRO A 244 -1.26 -2.39 16.15
N ALA A 245 -0.63 -2.93 17.20
CA ALA A 245 0.18 -2.11 18.11
C ALA A 245 1.40 -1.49 17.40
N SER A 246 1.93 -2.14 16.39
CA SER A 246 3.03 -1.66 15.55
C SER A 246 2.73 -0.37 14.78
N LEU A 247 1.46 -0.02 14.59
CA LEU A 247 1.05 1.24 13.96
C LEU A 247 1.04 2.44 14.92
N ILE A 248 1.39 2.21 16.19
CA ILE A 248 1.35 3.25 17.23
C ILE A 248 2.78 3.52 17.68
N ASP A 249 3.28 4.71 17.41
CA ASP A 249 4.60 5.11 17.87
C ASP A 249 4.67 5.29 19.40
N ASP A 250 5.90 5.30 19.96
CA ASP A 250 6.13 5.42 21.38
C ASP A 250 5.57 6.72 21.98
N ALA A 251 5.57 7.82 21.22
CA ALA A 251 5.07 9.11 21.67
C ALA A 251 3.54 9.08 21.81
N ASP A 252 2.87 8.39 20.91
CA ASP A 252 1.43 8.16 20.95
C ASP A 252 1.05 7.12 22.01
N ALA A 253 1.82 6.03 22.14
CA ALA A 253 1.60 4.98 23.13
C ALA A 253 1.57 5.53 24.57
N ALA A 254 2.37 6.55 24.87
CA ALA A 254 2.37 7.21 26.18
C ALA A 254 1.02 7.90 26.53
N ARG A 255 0.20 8.21 25.54
CA ARG A 255 -1.11 8.89 25.69
C ARG A 255 -2.32 7.99 25.50
N LEU A 256 -2.07 6.74 25.19
CA LEU A 256 -3.09 5.75 24.84
C LEU A 256 -3.10 4.61 25.85
N ASP A 257 -4.26 4.00 26.02
CA ASP A 257 -4.45 2.73 26.70
C ASP A 257 -4.58 1.66 25.62
N ILE A 258 -3.54 0.87 25.47
CA ILE A 258 -3.41 -0.14 24.41
C ILE A 258 -3.55 -1.51 25.07
N LYS A 259 -4.59 -2.23 24.71
CA LYS A 259 -4.87 -3.58 25.21
C LYS A 259 -4.85 -4.56 24.04
N ALA A 260 -3.82 -5.40 23.98
CA ALA A 260 -3.77 -6.48 23.01
C ALA A 260 -5.01 -7.39 23.13
N LEU A 261 -5.49 -7.87 22.02
CA LEU A 261 -6.60 -8.82 21.98
C LEU A 261 -6.04 -10.24 22.11
N ASP A 262 -6.46 -10.95 23.17
CA ASP A 262 -5.94 -12.26 23.54
C ASP A 262 -6.55 -13.37 22.67
N SER A 263 -6.20 -13.45 21.41
CA SER A 263 -6.59 -14.58 20.58
C SER A 263 -5.83 -14.59 19.26
N GLU A 264 -5.36 -15.75 18.83
CA GLU A 264 -4.84 -15.97 17.48
C GLU A 264 -5.86 -15.57 16.39
N SER A 265 -7.16 -15.57 16.72
CA SER A 265 -8.24 -15.16 15.82
C SER A 265 -8.26 -13.67 15.48
N TYR A 266 -7.52 -12.85 16.23
CA TYR A 266 -7.43 -11.39 16.00
C TYR A 266 -6.01 -10.97 15.67
N THR A 267 -5.31 -11.84 14.97
CA THR A 267 -3.94 -11.63 14.53
C THR A 267 -3.92 -11.53 13.01
N ILE A 268 -3.20 -10.56 12.50
CA ILE A 268 -2.99 -10.39 11.08
C ILE A 268 -1.72 -11.12 10.70
N ASP A 269 -1.80 -11.98 9.72
CA ASP A 269 -0.67 -12.71 9.18
C ASP A 269 0.04 -11.86 8.14
N CYS A 270 1.29 -11.49 8.39
CA CYS A 270 2.11 -10.67 7.52
C CYS A 270 3.08 -11.53 6.72
N ILE A 271 3.27 -11.18 5.46
CA ILE A 271 4.13 -11.89 4.53
C ILE A 271 5.05 -10.95 3.78
N ALA A 272 6.17 -11.47 3.34
CA ALA A 272 6.97 -10.91 2.25
C ALA A 272 6.67 -11.73 0.99
N ALA A 273 6.27 -11.08 -0.09
CA ALA A 273 5.96 -11.70 -1.37
C ALA A 273 6.85 -11.14 -2.47
N TRP A 274 7.16 -11.93 -3.48
CA TRP A 274 7.93 -11.55 -4.65
C TRP A 274 7.47 -12.34 -5.87
N LYS A 275 7.79 -11.84 -7.05
CA LYS A 275 7.45 -12.56 -8.29
C LYS A 275 8.30 -13.82 -8.41
N SER A 276 7.70 -14.94 -8.84
CA SER A 276 8.42 -16.21 -9.08
C SER A 276 9.60 -16.05 -10.05
N SER A 277 9.51 -15.08 -10.96
CA SER A 277 10.63 -14.66 -11.83
C SER A 277 11.38 -13.48 -11.20
N LEU A 278 12.17 -13.71 -10.15
CA LEU A 278 12.99 -12.69 -9.50
C LEU A 278 14.15 -12.31 -10.44
N LEU A 279 14.03 -11.16 -11.11
CA LEU A 279 15.02 -10.72 -12.12
C LEU A 279 16.05 -9.72 -11.56
N ASN A 280 15.74 -9.08 -10.41
CA ASN A 280 16.63 -8.09 -9.81
C ASN A 280 17.65 -8.77 -8.90
N PRO A 281 18.98 -8.66 -9.18
CA PRO A 281 19.99 -9.22 -8.31
C PRO A 281 19.95 -8.70 -6.86
N ALA A 282 19.63 -7.42 -6.66
CA ALA A 282 19.47 -6.84 -5.32
C ALA A 282 18.31 -7.50 -4.54
N ALA A 283 17.26 -7.92 -5.24
CA ALA A 283 16.16 -8.63 -4.63
C ALA A 283 16.56 -10.04 -4.16
N ALA A 284 17.44 -10.72 -4.89
CA ALA A 284 17.99 -12.00 -4.45
C ALA A 284 18.79 -11.87 -3.14
N LEU A 285 19.54 -10.77 -2.98
CA LEU A 285 20.30 -10.49 -1.75
C LEU A 285 19.36 -10.20 -0.56
N LEU A 286 18.27 -9.47 -0.79
CA LEU A 286 17.27 -9.27 0.27
C LEU A 286 16.59 -10.58 0.66
N LEU A 287 16.30 -11.44 -0.30
CA LEU A 287 15.71 -12.76 -0.05
C LEU A 287 16.61 -13.65 0.81
N GLU A 288 17.92 -13.57 0.66
CA GLU A 288 18.88 -14.26 1.54
C GLU A 288 18.75 -13.78 2.98
N ILE A 289 18.71 -12.45 3.20
CA ILE A 289 18.52 -11.88 4.55
C ILE A 289 17.19 -12.29 5.17
N LEU A 290 16.12 -12.29 4.37
CA LEU A 290 14.80 -12.72 4.85
C LEU A 290 14.77 -14.19 5.28
N LYS A 291 15.57 -15.06 4.65
CA LYS A 291 15.65 -16.47 4.99
C LYS A 291 16.55 -16.76 6.21
N GLU A 292 17.40 -15.82 6.60
CA GLU A 292 18.28 -15.93 7.77
C GLU A 292 17.57 -15.52 9.08
N GLN A 293 16.40 -14.87 9.02
CA GLN A 293 15.60 -14.43 10.17
C GLN A 293 14.60 -15.51 10.62
#